data_7da5dd7eb0045506aba1cfacfdc11096
#
_entry.id   7da5dd7eb0045506aba1cfacfdc11096
#
_cell.length_a   1.000
_cell.length_b   1.000
_cell.length_c   1.000
_cell.angle_alpha   90.00
_cell.angle_beta   90.00
_cell.angle_gamma   90.00
#
_symmetry.space_group_name_H-M   'P 1'
#
loop_
_entity.id
_entity.type
_entity.pdbx_description
1 polymer ?
#
loop_
_entity_poly.entity_id
_entity_poly.type
_entity_poly.pdbx_seq_one_letter_code
_entity_poly.pdbx_strand_id
1 'polypeptide(L)'
;MQITFISFLTTLYALAGVMVLVGYVPQAVSVWKSRTGARDISLSTWSLWTLTSTVGAIYASLVVRDLPYLALCIGNVAGCAAVVALIILRRLKPLTRFDPA
;
A
#
# COMPACT_ATOMS: atom_id res chain seq x y z
N MET A 1 -15.52 -4.05 -30.99
CA MET A 1 -14.09 -3.76 -30.82
C MET A 1 -13.79 -2.95 -29.57
N GLN A 2 -14.46 -1.81 -29.38
CA GLN A 2 -14.23 -0.98 -28.19
C GLN A 2 -14.57 -1.71 -26.88
N ILE A 3 -15.66 -2.47 -26.85
CA ILE A 3 -16.07 -3.20 -25.65
C ILE A 3 -14.99 -4.23 -25.30
N THR A 4 -14.45 -4.94 -26.28
CA THR A 4 -13.39 -5.93 -26.05
C THR A 4 -12.13 -5.27 -25.52
N PHE A 5 -11.76 -4.12 -26.08
CA PHE A 5 -10.58 -3.37 -25.63
C PHE A 5 -10.75 -2.85 -24.22
N ILE A 6 -11.96 -2.32 -23.91
CA ILE A 6 -12.27 -1.83 -22.57
C ILE A 6 -12.25 -2.98 -21.57
N SER A 7 -12.80 -4.13 -21.92
CA SER A 7 -12.77 -5.31 -21.06
C SER A 7 -11.33 -5.78 -20.80
N PHE A 8 -10.49 -5.73 -21.82
CA PHE A 8 -9.07 -6.08 -21.68
C PHE A 8 -8.38 -5.12 -20.71
N LEU A 9 -8.60 -3.81 -20.89
CA LEU A 9 -8.01 -2.80 -20.00
C LEU A 9 -8.50 -2.94 -18.57
N THR A 10 -9.78 -3.22 -18.38
CA THR A 10 -10.36 -3.37 -17.06
C THR A 10 -9.74 -4.57 -16.34
N THR A 11 -9.59 -5.69 -17.05
CA THR A 11 -8.94 -6.88 -16.49
C THR A 11 -7.49 -6.60 -16.14
N LEU A 12 -6.77 -5.95 -17.06
CA LEU A 12 -5.38 -5.61 -16.85
C LEU A 12 -5.19 -4.68 -15.65
N TYR A 13 -6.08 -3.69 -15.53
CA TYR A 13 -6.05 -2.77 -14.39
C TYR A 13 -6.31 -3.49 -13.08
N ALA A 14 -7.29 -4.42 -13.07
CA ALA A 14 -7.60 -5.18 -11.86
C ALA A 14 -6.41 -6.06 -11.45
N LEU A 15 -5.77 -6.72 -12.42
CA LEU A 15 -4.59 -7.54 -12.15
C LEU A 15 -3.44 -6.69 -11.63
N ALA A 16 -3.21 -5.53 -12.25
CA ALA A 16 -2.16 -4.61 -11.80
C ALA A 16 -2.43 -4.13 -10.38
N GLY A 17 -3.68 -3.82 -10.06
CA GLY A 17 -4.08 -3.41 -8.72
C GLY A 17 -3.80 -4.49 -7.68
N VAL A 18 -4.15 -5.73 -7.99
CA VAL A 18 -3.88 -6.85 -7.08
C VAL A 18 -2.38 -7.03 -6.89
N MET A 19 -1.60 -6.92 -7.97
CA MET A 19 -0.15 -7.04 -7.89
C MET A 19 0.46 -5.95 -6.99
N VAL A 20 -0.06 -4.73 -7.06
CA VAL A 20 0.37 -3.65 -6.18
C VAL A 20 0.07 -3.99 -4.72
N LEU A 21 -1.13 -4.49 -4.44
CA LEU A 21 -1.51 -4.86 -3.07
C LEU A 21 -0.61 -5.99 -2.54
N VAL A 22 -0.36 -7.00 -3.36
CA VAL A 22 0.54 -8.10 -2.98
C VAL A 22 1.96 -7.56 -2.73
N GLY A 23 2.38 -6.56 -3.50
CA GLY A 23 3.70 -5.95 -3.37
C GLY A 23 3.94 -5.28 -2.02
N TYR A 24 2.88 -4.89 -1.30
CA TYR A 24 3.05 -4.34 0.05
C TYR A 24 3.54 -5.39 1.05
N VAL A 25 3.30 -6.68 0.80
CA VAL A 25 3.72 -7.73 1.73
C VAL A 25 5.24 -7.81 1.87
N PRO A 26 6.02 -7.90 0.76
CA PRO A 26 7.48 -7.88 0.89
C PRO A 26 7.99 -6.61 1.56
N GLN A 27 7.37 -5.46 1.27
CA GLN A 27 7.77 -4.20 1.88
C GLN A 27 7.52 -4.22 3.38
N ALA A 28 6.34 -4.69 3.80
CA ALA A 28 6.00 -4.80 5.22
C ALA A 28 6.94 -5.76 5.94
N VAL A 29 7.26 -6.90 5.32
CA VAL A 29 8.20 -7.87 5.89
C VAL A 29 9.59 -7.24 6.03
N SER A 30 10.04 -6.52 5.01
CA SER A 30 11.34 -5.83 5.04
C SER A 30 11.42 -4.84 6.19
N VAL A 31 10.37 -4.05 6.40
CA VAL A 31 10.31 -3.10 7.52
C VAL A 31 10.29 -3.83 8.85
N TRP A 32 9.49 -4.88 8.95
CA TRP A 32 9.37 -5.66 10.19
C TRP A 32 10.70 -6.25 10.62
N LYS A 33 11.51 -6.70 9.66
CA LYS A 33 12.80 -7.33 9.92
C LYS A 33 13.96 -6.33 9.98
N SER A 34 13.68 -5.03 9.82
CA SER A 34 14.73 -4.02 9.78
C SER A 34 15.40 -3.89 11.15
N ARG A 35 16.72 -4.00 11.16
CA ARG A 35 17.53 -3.82 12.37
C ARG A 35 18.07 -2.40 12.50
N THR A 36 17.86 -1.57 11.47
CA THR A 36 18.28 -0.16 11.48
C THR A 36 17.17 0.76 12.00
N GLY A 37 16.04 0.19 12.47
CA GLY A 37 14.89 0.98 12.86
C GLY A 37 14.16 1.55 11.66
N ALA A 38 14.29 0.89 10.51
CA ALA A 38 13.69 1.32 9.24
C ALA A 38 14.16 2.71 8.82
N ARG A 39 15.37 3.11 9.19
CA ARG A 39 15.90 4.45 8.88
C ARG A 39 16.27 4.61 7.42
N ASP A 40 16.44 3.50 6.71
CA ASP A 40 16.68 3.47 5.27
C ASP A 40 15.40 3.59 4.45
N ILE A 41 14.24 3.67 5.11
CA ILE A 41 12.95 3.78 4.45
C ILE A 41 12.36 5.15 4.77
N SER A 42 11.89 5.86 3.74
CA SER A 42 11.37 7.21 3.89
C SER A 42 9.98 7.20 4.51
N LEU A 43 9.89 7.60 5.77
CA LEU A 43 8.60 7.77 6.44
C LEU A 43 7.77 8.86 5.76
N SER A 44 8.44 9.95 5.33
CA SER A 44 7.74 11.05 4.66
C SER A 44 7.08 10.59 3.37
N THR A 45 7.79 9.81 2.56
CA THR A 45 7.24 9.29 1.30
C THR A 45 6.03 8.39 1.54
N TRP A 46 6.15 7.47 2.48
CA TRP A 46 5.06 6.54 2.78
C TRP A 46 3.86 7.24 3.42
N SER A 47 4.12 8.26 4.24
CA SER A 47 3.05 9.08 4.81
C SER A 47 2.33 9.88 3.73
N LEU A 48 3.08 10.45 2.78
CA LEU A 48 2.49 11.16 1.64
C LEU A 48 1.65 10.20 0.79
N TRP A 49 2.15 9.01 0.52
CA TRP A 49 1.40 8.01 -0.25
C TRP A 49 0.13 7.58 0.48
N THR A 50 0.19 7.45 1.81
CA THR A 50 -1.00 7.14 2.61
C THR A 50 -2.03 8.25 2.49
N LEU A 51 -1.59 9.49 2.58
CA LEU A 51 -2.48 10.65 2.47
C LEU A 51 -3.12 10.71 1.09
N THR A 52 -2.33 10.61 0.03
CA THR A 52 -2.85 10.68 -1.34
C THR A 52 -3.77 9.51 -1.65
N SER A 53 -3.45 8.33 -1.15
CA SER A 53 -4.32 7.14 -1.31
C SER A 53 -5.65 7.33 -0.59
N THR A 54 -5.63 7.94 0.59
CA THR A 54 -6.84 8.24 1.36
C THR A 54 -7.74 9.21 0.59
N VAL A 55 -7.15 10.28 0.05
CA VAL A 55 -7.91 11.22 -0.79
C VAL A 55 -8.49 10.49 -2.00
N GLY A 56 -7.70 9.62 -2.63
CA GLY A 56 -8.16 8.82 -3.76
C GLY A 56 -9.33 7.91 -3.40
N ALA A 57 -9.28 7.28 -2.22
CA ALA A 57 -10.38 6.41 -1.77
C ALA A 57 -11.66 7.22 -1.52
N ILE A 58 -11.53 8.40 -0.94
CA ILE A 58 -12.68 9.29 -0.73
C ILE A 58 -13.27 9.71 -2.08
N TYR A 59 -12.41 10.12 -3.02
CA TYR A 59 -12.86 10.48 -4.36
C TYR A 59 -13.56 9.30 -5.04
N ALA A 60 -13.00 8.10 -4.91
CA ALA A 60 -13.61 6.92 -5.51
C ALA A 60 -15.00 6.62 -4.93
N SER A 61 -15.18 6.84 -3.62
CA SER A 61 -16.47 6.54 -2.99
C SER A 61 -17.54 7.58 -3.31
N LEU A 62 -17.16 8.85 -3.44
CA LEU A 62 -18.12 9.93 -3.59
C LEU A 62 -18.35 10.34 -5.05
N VAL A 63 -17.34 10.22 -5.88
CA VAL A 63 -17.40 10.73 -7.26
C VAL A 63 -17.47 9.60 -8.28
N VAL A 64 -16.49 8.67 -8.23
CA VAL A 64 -16.42 7.58 -9.21
C VAL A 64 -17.51 6.54 -8.98
N ARG A 65 -17.72 6.17 -7.73
CA ARG A 65 -18.79 5.26 -7.30
C ARG A 65 -18.74 3.90 -8.00
N ASP A 66 -17.53 3.38 -8.17
CA ASP A 66 -17.28 2.07 -8.75
C ASP A 66 -16.73 1.16 -7.64
N LEU A 67 -17.48 0.09 -7.32
CA LEU A 67 -17.10 -0.77 -6.18
C LEU A 67 -15.75 -1.46 -6.36
N PRO A 68 -15.44 -2.09 -7.50
CA PRO A 68 -14.10 -2.70 -7.66
C PRO A 68 -12.98 -1.67 -7.53
N TYR A 69 -13.15 -0.49 -8.11
CA TYR A 69 -12.15 0.57 -8.01
C TYR A 69 -11.99 1.03 -6.56
N LEU A 70 -13.10 1.21 -5.85
CA LEU A 70 -13.08 1.59 -4.44
C LEU A 70 -12.37 0.55 -3.59
N ALA A 71 -12.63 -0.75 -3.85
CA ALA A 71 -11.97 -1.82 -3.13
C ALA A 71 -10.46 -1.78 -3.29
N LEU A 72 -9.96 -1.52 -4.51
CA LEU A 72 -8.54 -1.37 -4.75
C LEU A 72 -7.96 -0.15 -4.02
N CYS A 73 -8.71 0.96 -4.01
CA CYS A 73 -8.27 2.17 -3.31
C CYS A 73 -8.18 1.95 -1.80
N ILE A 74 -9.17 1.26 -1.22
CA ILE A 74 -9.16 0.95 0.21
C ILE A 74 -7.99 0.02 0.54
N GLY A 75 -7.75 -0.99 -0.29
CA GLY A 75 -6.61 -1.89 -0.12
C GLY A 75 -5.29 -1.13 -0.17
N ASN A 76 -5.19 -0.17 -1.07
CA ASN A 76 -3.98 0.65 -1.20
C ASN A 76 -3.75 1.50 0.05
N VAL A 77 -4.81 2.12 0.59
CA VAL A 77 -4.72 2.88 1.84
C VAL A 77 -4.27 1.97 2.97
N ALA A 78 -4.89 0.79 3.09
CA ALA A 78 -4.55 -0.16 4.14
C ALA A 78 -3.08 -0.61 4.04
N GLY A 79 -2.60 -0.89 2.83
CA GLY A 79 -1.21 -1.28 2.61
C GLY A 79 -0.23 -0.20 2.99
N CYS A 80 -0.47 1.03 2.52
CA CYS A 80 0.40 2.16 2.84
C CYS A 80 0.39 2.46 4.35
N ALA A 81 -0.79 2.45 4.96
CA ALA A 81 -0.92 2.70 6.40
C ALA A 81 -0.21 1.64 7.22
N ALA A 82 -0.31 0.37 6.79
CA ALA A 82 0.38 -0.72 7.48
C ALA A 82 1.90 -0.53 7.42
N VAL A 83 2.44 -0.14 6.27
CA VAL A 83 3.88 0.12 6.14
C VAL A 83 4.29 1.29 7.03
N VAL A 84 3.51 2.38 7.04
CA VAL A 84 3.79 3.54 7.91
C VAL A 84 3.80 3.11 9.38
N ALA A 85 2.80 2.33 9.79
CA ALA A 85 2.71 1.86 11.17
C ALA A 85 3.93 1.00 11.54
N LEU A 86 4.36 0.11 10.65
CA LEU A 86 5.53 -0.72 10.90
C LEU A 86 6.80 0.11 10.95
N ILE A 87 6.94 1.12 10.10
CA ILE A 87 8.10 2.02 10.14
C ILE A 87 8.17 2.71 11.50
N ILE A 88 7.06 3.27 11.95
CA ILE A 88 6.98 3.96 13.24
C ILE A 88 7.32 2.98 14.37
N LEU A 89 6.73 1.79 14.33
CA LEU A 89 6.96 0.78 15.35
C LEU A 89 8.44 0.42 15.44
N ARG A 90 9.09 0.20 14.30
CA ARG A 90 10.51 -0.18 14.28
C ARG A 90 11.43 0.97 14.66
N ARG A 91 11.03 2.21 14.43
CA ARG A 91 11.80 3.37 14.89
C ARG A 91 11.70 3.55 16.40
N LEU A 92 10.53 3.21 16.99
CA LEU A 92 10.33 3.29 18.43
C LEU A 92 10.88 2.08 19.17
N LYS A 93 10.77 0.88 18.56
CA LYS A 93 11.26 -0.37 19.13
C LYS A 93 12.12 -1.11 18.11
N PRO A 94 13.37 -0.68 17.92
CA PRO A 94 14.24 -1.36 16.97
C PRO A 94 14.54 -2.79 17.42
N LEU A 95 14.76 -3.67 16.44
CA LEU A 95 15.18 -5.05 16.74
C LEU A 95 16.55 -5.05 17.35
N THR A 96 16.73 -5.87 18.40
CA THR A 96 18.05 -6.13 18.96
C THR A 96 18.64 -7.34 18.25
N ARG A 97 19.92 -7.61 18.46
CA ARG A 97 20.55 -8.78 17.88
C ARG A 97 20.03 -10.10 18.44
N PHE A 98 19.29 -10.05 19.55
CA PHE A 98 18.70 -11.23 20.18
C PHE A 98 17.28 -11.49 19.74
N ASP A 99 16.64 -10.54 19.04
CA ASP A 99 15.29 -10.70 18.56
C ASP A 99 15.26 -11.56 17.30
N PRO A 100 14.26 -12.43 17.14
CA PRO A 100 14.10 -13.14 15.88
C PRO A 100 13.79 -12.17 14.73
N ALA A 101 14.34 -12.46 13.57
CA ALA A 101 14.13 -11.62 12.40
C ALA A 101 12.77 -11.88 11.74
#